data_91800de2a693882537975fb04289f8b2
#
_entry.id   91800de2a693882537975fb04289f8b2
#
_cell.length_a   1.000
_cell.length_b   1.000
_cell.length_c   1.000
_cell.angle_alpha   90.00
_cell.angle_beta   90.00
_cell.angle_gamma   90.00
#
_symmetry.space_group_name_H-M   'P 1'
#
loop_
_entity.id
_entity.type
_entity.pdbx_description
1 polymer ?
#
loop_
_entity_poly.entity_id
_entity_poly.type
_entity_poly.pdbx_seq_one_letter_code
_entity_poly.pdbx_strand_id
1 'polypeptide(L)'
;SLKLCGICNSRKMISGENHIETDLWKSILETSPEVTDLEVFTGNIIRQNLENSVFIDVTASNEPVKHYNELLSNNIAIVTANKRANTQDMERYSQLHASAARRNTPFHYETNVGAGLPVINVLQSLINSGDQVIKIEAVLSGTMNYLLSEYDGGKPFSELVAFAKENSYSEPDPRDDLSGTDVARKCLILARECGWSIEEPDIEVEPLMTEACAAAKDVTSFFEVLKNYDTPFHDRFLDAAAKGRRLRYVAVIENGKAKVSVMEVDEAHAFYSLRGTENCISLTTKYYQQYPMVIKGPGAGINVTSAG
;
A
#
# COMPACT_ATOMS: atom_id res chain seq x y z
N SER A 1 19.50 9.75 -20.47
CA SER A 1 19.89 8.74 -19.46
C SER A 1 19.69 9.32 -18.06
N LEU A 2 19.29 8.50 -17.09
CA LEU A 2 19.24 8.88 -15.70
C LEU A 2 20.66 8.88 -15.11
N LYS A 3 20.92 9.81 -14.18
CA LYS A 3 22.18 9.88 -13.43
C LYS A 3 21.86 9.80 -11.94
N LEU A 4 22.52 8.90 -11.22
CA LEU A 4 22.42 8.81 -9.77
C LEU A 4 23.40 9.81 -9.15
N CYS A 5 22.88 10.87 -8.51
CA CYS A 5 23.70 11.96 -7.94
C CYS A 5 23.76 11.91 -6.41
N GLY A 6 22.89 11.14 -5.76
CA GLY A 6 22.89 10.96 -4.31
C GLY A 6 22.15 9.70 -3.92
N ILE A 7 22.56 9.11 -2.81
CA ILE A 7 21.91 7.95 -2.21
C ILE A 7 22.11 7.96 -0.70
N CYS A 8 21.07 7.60 0.04
CA CYS A 8 21.16 7.43 1.49
C CYS A 8 20.33 6.22 1.96
N ASN A 9 20.71 5.69 3.09
CA ASN A 9 19.93 4.75 3.87
C ASN A 9 19.81 5.28 5.31
N SER A 10 19.34 4.47 6.25
CA SER A 10 19.20 4.88 7.66
C SER A 10 20.52 5.15 8.39
N ARG A 11 21.67 4.89 7.78
CA ARG A 11 22.99 4.96 8.44
C ARG A 11 23.97 5.85 7.73
N LYS A 12 23.99 5.81 6.41
CA LYS A 12 25.01 6.45 5.57
C LYS A 12 24.39 7.16 4.38
N MET A 13 25.04 8.20 3.93
CA MET A 13 24.66 8.94 2.75
C MET A 13 25.87 9.25 1.86
N ILE A 14 25.57 9.55 0.62
CA ILE A 14 26.47 10.12 -0.36
C ILE A 14 25.67 11.16 -1.11
N SER A 15 26.13 12.39 -1.12
CA SER A 15 25.56 13.43 -1.94
C SER A 15 26.69 14.28 -2.53
N GLY A 16 26.63 14.56 -3.81
CA GLY A 16 27.68 15.34 -4.47
C GLY A 16 27.37 15.64 -5.91
N GLU A 17 28.21 16.47 -6.53
CA GLU A 17 28.08 16.84 -7.95
C GLU A 17 28.47 15.69 -8.90
N ASN A 18 29.20 14.70 -8.39
CA ASN A 18 29.70 13.59 -9.20
C ASN A 18 28.61 12.50 -9.33
N HIS A 19 28.50 11.99 -10.54
CA HIS A 19 27.68 10.83 -10.84
C HIS A 19 28.17 9.58 -10.08
N ILE A 20 27.23 8.87 -9.44
CA ILE A 20 27.49 7.58 -8.79
C ILE A 20 27.25 6.47 -9.80
N GLU A 21 28.25 5.63 -10.02
CA GLU A 21 28.12 4.46 -10.89
C GLU A 21 27.09 3.49 -10.32
N THR A 22 26.05 3.20 -11.12
CA THR A 22 24.91 2.39 -10.67
C THR A 22 25.28 0.98 -10.26
N ASP A 23 26.31 0.39 -10.83
CA ASP A 23 26.76 -0.95 -10.47
C ASP A 23 27.58 -0.99 -9.16
N LEU A 24 28.09 0.17 -8.73
CA LEU A 24 28.95 0.30 -7.56
C LEU A 24 28.28 1.00 -6.37
N TRP A 25 27.02 1.44 -6.52
CA TRP A 25 26.33 2.27 -5.52
C TRP A 25 26.38 1.67 -4.10
N LYS A 26 26.24 0.36 -3.99
CA LYS A 26 26.19 -0.32 -2.69
C LYS A 26 27.54 -0.26 -1.96
N SER A 27 28.62 -0.61 -2.65
CA SER A 27 29.97 -0.56 -2.09
C SER A 27 30.40 0.87 -1.75
N ILE A 28 30.05 1.83 -2.61
CA ILE A 28 30.35 3.26 -2.39
C ILE A 28 29.59 3.76 -1.15
N LEU A 29 28.29 3.42 -1.01
CA LEU A 29 27.50 3.80 0.16
C LEU A 29 28.02 3.14 1.44
N GLU A 30 28.35 1.85 1.41
CA GLU A 30 28.86 1.11 2.55
C GLU A 30 30.22 1.65 3.06
N THR A 31 31.04 2.20 2.18
CA THR A 31 32.33 2.78 2.52
C THR A 31 32.28 4.30 2.79
N SER A 32 31.14 4.95 2.55
CA SER A 32 30.99 6.39 2.81
C SER A 32 31.32 6.73 4.27
N PRO A 33 32.10 7.79 4.51
CA PRO A 33 32.32 8.32 5.86
C PRO A 33 31.14 9.12 6.39
N GLU A 34 30.19 9.54 5.53
CA GLU A 34 29.09 10.43 5.88
C GLU A 34 27.96 9.67 6.56
N VAL A 35 27.61 10.09 7.77
CA VAL A 35 26.42 9.62 8.48
C VAL A 35 25.19 10.29 7.88
N THR A 36 24.09 9.56 7.78
CA THR A 36 22.86 10.09 7.21
C THR A 36 22.32 11.26 8.02
N ASP A 37 22.18 12.37 7.34
CA ASP A 37 21.46 13.57 7.74
C ASP A 37 20.57 13.99 6.55
N LEU A 38 19.27 13.80 6.68
CA LEU A 38 18.33 14.07 5.59
C LEU A 38 18.17 15.56 5.28
N GLU A 39 18.35 16.44 6.26
CA GLU A 39 18.32 17.87 6.04
C GLU A 39 19.52 18.31 5.18
N VAL A 40 20.70 17.79 5.52
CA VAL A 40 21.91 18.02 4.70
C VAL A 40 21.76 17.40 3.32
N PHE A 41 21.24 16.17 3.24
CA PHE A 41 21.06 15.45 1.97
C PHE A 41 20.12 16.19 1.03
N THR A 42 18.92 16.54 1.48
CA THR A 42 17.93 17.26 0.66
C THR A 42 18.35 18.69 0.37
N GLY A 43 18.97 19.37 1.34
CA GLY A 43 19.57 20.69 1.14
C GLY A 43 20.68 20.70 0.08
N ASN A 44 21.47 19.63 -0.03
CA ASN A 44 22.46 19.47 -1.10
C ASN A 44 21.78 19.34 -2.47
N ILE A 45 20.72 18.53 -2.59
CA ILE A 45 19.97 18.40 -3.85
C ILE A 45 19.42 19.76 -4.30
N ILE A 46 18.82 20.53 -3.37
CA ILE A 46 18.27 21.85 -3.65
C ILE A 46 19.38 22.83 -4.10
N ARG A 47 20.50 22.84 -3.39
CA ARG A 47 21.62 23.74 -3.71
C ARG A 47 22.28 23.44 -5.06
N GLN A 48 22.36 22.18 -5.45
CA GLN A 48 22.88 21.80 -6.77
C GLN A 48 22.03 22.33 -7.92
N ASN A 49 20.72 22.51 -7.68
CA ASN A 49 19.77 23.09 -8.65
C ASN A 49 19.90 22.46 -10.05
N LEU A 50 20.06 21.14 -10.11
CA LEU A 50 20.17 20.42 -11.37
C LEU A 50 18.79 20.34 -12.04
N GLU A 51 18.77 20.56 -13.35
CA GLU A 51 17.54 20.43 -14.15
C GLU A 51 17.00 19.00 -14.10
N ASN A 52 15.67 18.87 -14.04
CA ASN A 52 14.95 17.58 -14.06
C ASN A 52 15.35 16.63 -12.91
N SER A 53 15.62 17.21 -11.74
CA SER A 53 15.93 16.43 -10.53
C SER A 53 14.73 15.65 -10.04
N VAL A 54 14.95 14.41 -9.63
CA VAL A 54 13.94 13.52 -9.05
C VAL A 54 14.46 12.97 -7.73
N PHE A 55 13.67 13.13 -6.68
CA PHE A 55 13.90 12.48 -5.39
C PHE A 55 13.07 11.20 -5.33
N ILE A 56 13.73 10.06 -5.07
CA ILE A 56 13.08 8.76 -5.01
C ILE A 56 13.08 8.28 -3.56
N ASP A 57 11.89 8.03 -2.98
CA ASP A 57 11.75 7.48 -1.64
C ASP A 57 11.13 6.07 -1.67
N VAL A 58 11.95 5.08 -1.36
CA VAL A 58 11.56 3.67 -1.23
C VAL A 58 11.57 3.19 0.22
N THR A 59 11.48 4.11 1.18
CA THR A 59 11.46 3.80 2.61
C THR A 59 10.04 3.58 3.14
N ALA A 60 9.94 3.16 4.40
CA ALA A 60 8.69 3.15 5.16
C ALA A 60 8.71 4.17 6.32
N SER A 61 9.69 5.09 6.32
CA SER A 61 9.95 6.06 7.37
C SER A 61 9.17 7.37 7.15
N ASN A 62 8.84 8.05 8.25
CA ASN A 62 8.30 9.42 8.19
C ASN A 62 9.40 10.48 7.93
N GLU A 63 10.68 10.14 8.14
CA GLU A 63 11.75 11.13 8.08
C GLU A 63 11.91 11.76 6.68
N PRO A 64 11.98 11.02 5.57
CA PRO A 64 12.05 11.63 4.24
C PRO A 64 10.84 12.50 3.90
N VAL A 65 9.65 12.11 4.39
CA VAL A 65 8.39 12.81 4.09
C VAL A 65 8.38 14.25 4.61
N LYS A 66 9.11 14.54 5.69
CA LYS A 66 9.24 15.89 6.25
C LYS A 66 9.84 16.90 5.25
N HIS A 67 10.61 16.42 4.28
CA HIS A 67 11.30 17.24 3.28
C HIS A 67 10.53 17.39 1.96
N TYR A 68 9.44 16.65 1.76
CA TYR A 68 8.71 16.62 0.49
C TYR A 68 8.19 17.99 0.05
N ASN A 69 7.61 18.76 0.98
CA ASN A 69 7.10 20.11 0.68
C ASN A 69 8.21 21.05 0.16
N GLU A 70 9.38 20.98 0.77
CA GLU A 70 10.53 21.80 0.37
C GLU A 70 11.05 21.37 -0.99
N LEU A 71 11.21 20.06 -1.24
CA LEU A 71 11.66 19.52 -2.51
C LEU A 71 10.71 19.92 -3.65
N LEU A 72 9.39 19.70 -3.49
CA LEU A 72 8.38 20.07 -4.49
C LEU A 72 8.37 21.59 -4.75
N SER A 73 8.54 22.40 -3.70
CA SER A 73 8.60 23.85 -3.82
C SER A 73 9.86 24.36 -4.55
N ASN A 74 10.89 23.53 -4.64
CA ASN A 74 12.12 23.79 -5.41
C ASN A 74 12.16 23.07 -6.77
N ASN A 75 10.99 22.65 -7.29
CA ASN A 75 10.84 21.98 -8.59
C ASN A 75 11.58 20.62 -8.67
N ILE A 76 11.76 19.95 -7.56
CA ILE A 76 12.33 18.60 -7.50
C ILE A 76 11.15 17.61 -7.48
N ALA A 77 11.01 16.84 -8.55
CA ALA A 77 9.97 15.82 -8.65
C ALA A 77 10.16 14.73 -7.59
N ILE A 78 9.07 14.15 -7.12
CA ILE A 78 9.12 13.04 -6.16
C ILE A 78 8.46 11.80 -6.77
N VAL A 79 9.15 10.66 -6.63
CA VAL A 79 8.63 9.33 -6.94
C VAL A 79 8.72 8.50 -5.66
N THR A 80 7.61 7.95 -5.18
CA THR A 80 7.64 7.30 -3.89
C THR A 80 6.77 6.04 -3.78
N ALA A 81 7.34 4.99 -3.20
CA ALA A 81 6.61 3.83 -2.70
C ALA A 81 6.15 4.02 -1.23
N ASN A 82 6.61 5.07 -0.56
CA ASN A 82 6.33 5.35 0.83
C ASN A 82 4.92 5.91 1.02
N LYS A 83 4.04 5.11 1.60
CA LYS A 83 2.64 5.50 1.84
C LYS A 83 2.46 6.64 2.84
N ARG A 84 3.49 6.90 3.69
CA ARG A 84 3.41 7.85 4.81
C ARG A 84 3.01 9.26 4.39
N ALA A 85 3.46 9.72 3.22
CA ALA A 85 3.10 11.04 2.71
C ALA A 85 1.59 11.17 2.48
N ASN A 86 0.96 10.14 1.91
CA ASN A 86 -0.44 10.14 1.53
C ASN A 86 -1.39 9.66 2.65
N THR A 87 -0.84 9.21 3.80
CA THR A 87 -1.60 8.77 4.98
C THR A 87 -1.41 9.68 6.20
N GLN A 88 -0.82 10.88 6.03
CA GLN A 88 -0.80 11.92 7.05
C GLN A 88 -2.23 12.46 7.32
N ASP A 89 -2.37 13.30 8.35
CA ASP A 89 -3.60 14.08 8.53
C ASP A 89 -3.96 14.88 7.27
N MET A 90 -5.24 15.20 7.11
CA MET A 90 -5.77 15.85 5.89
C MET A 90 -5.12 17.21 5.64
N GLU A 91 -4.71 17.92 6.68
CA GLU A 91 -4.06 19.22 6.54
C GLU A 91 -2.70 19.07 5.83
N ARG A 92 -1.84 18.18 6.32
CA ARG A 92 -0.52 17.91 5.75
C ARG A 92 -0.62 17.29 4.35
N TYR A 93 -1.55 16.34 4.16
CA TYR A 93 -1.86 15.78 2.85
C TYR A 93 -2.21 16.88 1.85
N SER A 94 -3.15 17.76 2.21
CA SER A 94 -3.61 18.84 1.33
C SER A 94 -2.50 19.85 1.04
N GLN A 95 -1.68 20.20 2.03
CA GLN A 95 -0.53 21.09 1.85
C GLN A 95 0.49 20.52 0.86
N LEU A 96 0.79 19.22 0.97
CA LEU A 96 1.72 18.52 0.09
C LEU A 96 1.25 18.53 -1.37
N HIS A 97 0.00 18.12 -1.59
CA HIS A 97 -0.60 18.11 -2.93
C HIS A 97 -0.75 19.51 -3.52
N ALA A 98 -1.11 20.51 -2.69
CA ALA A 98 -1.17 21.91 -3.11
C ALA A 98 0.23 22.46 -3.48
N SER A 99 1.29 22.03 -2.80
CA SER A 99 2.66 22.43 -3.13
C SER A 99 3.09 21.87 -4.48
N ALA A 100 2.80 20.59 -4.76
CA ALA A 100 3.04 19.97 -6.04
C ALA A 100 2.28 20.69 -7.18
N ALA A 101 0.98 20.90 -6.98
CA ALA A 101 0.11 21.56 -7.97
C ALA A 101 0.52 23.01 -8.27
N ARG A 102 0.86 23.80 -7.23
CA ARG A 102 1.25 25.22 -7.37
C ARG A 102 2.47 25.40 -8.25
N ARG A 103 3.41 24.49 -8.20
CA ARG A 103 4.65 24.51 -8.97
C ARG A 103 4.59 23.67 -10.23
N ASN A 104 3.51 22.93 -10.42
CA ASN A 104 3.40 21.88 -11.46
C ASN A 104 4.58 20.89 -11.37
N THR A 105 5.01 20.58 -10.13
CA THR A 105 6.11 19.65 -9.87
C THR A 105 5.53 18.25 -9.74
N PRO A 106 6.01 17.25 -10.49
CA PRO A 106 5.49 15.89 -10.43
C PRO A 106 5.65 15.26 -9.03
N PHE A 107 4.56 14.70 -8.52
CA PHE A 107 4.54 13.88 -7.30
C PHE A 107 3.87 12.54 -7.65
N HIS A 108 4.68 11.50 -7.85
CA HIS A 108 4.26 10.19 -8.29
C HIS A 108 4.33 9.18 -7.15
N TYR A 109 3.24 8.46 -6.92
CA TYR A 109 3.07 7.49 -5.83
C TYR A 109 2.21 6.29 -6.25
N GLU A 110 2.27 5.89 -7.53
CA GLU A 110 1.50 4.76 -8.07
C GLU A 110 1.61 3.52 -7.20
N THR A 111 2.82 3.20 -6.77
CA THR A 111 3.10 1.98 -6.01
C THR A 111 2.69 2.03 -4.53
N ASN A 112 2.04 3.10 -4.10
CA ASN A 112 1.41 3.13 -2.78
C ASN A 112 0.24 2.15 -2.67
N VAL A 113 -0.44 1.83 -3.80
CA VAL A 113 -1.58 0.90 -3.84
C VAL A 113 -1.43 -0.05 -5.01
N GLY A 114 -1.47 -1.37 -4.73
CA GLY A 114 -1.48 -2.40 -5.77
C GLY A 114 -0.13 -2.71 -6.41
N ALA A 115 0.98 -2.41 -5.74
CA ALA A 115 2.34 -2.56 -6.27
C ALA A 115 2.50 -1.82 -7.62
N GLY A 116 2.79 -2.51 -8.72
CA GLY A 116 2.91 -1.90 -10.06
C GLY A 116 1.63 -1.88 -10.87
N LEU A 117 0.48 -2.21 -10.27
CA LEU A 117 -0.81 -2.07 -10.96
C LEU A 117 -1.14 -0.58 -11.16
N PRO A 118 -1.61 -0.16 -12.33
CA PRO A 118 -1.89 1.25 -12.65
C PRO A 118 -3.22 1.70 -12.02
N VAL A 119 -3.28 1.76 -10.68
CA VAL A 119 -4.50 2.07 -9.92
C VAL A 119 -4.70 3.57 -9.79
N ILE A 120 -3.69 4.27 -9.29
CA ILE A 120 -3.73 5.72 -9.06
C ILE A 120 -3.84 6.46 -10.40
N ASN A 121 -3.02 6.10 -11.38
CA ASN A 121 -3.05 6.70 -12.71
C ASN A 121 -4.40 6.52 -13.40
N VAL A 122 -5.03 5.34 -13.28
CA VAL A 122 -6.37 5.11 -13.84
C VAL A 122 -7.42 5.96 -13.14
N LEU A 123 -7.41 6.02 -11.80
CA LEU A 123 -8.33 6.88 -11.03
C LEU A 123 -8.18 8.35 -11.43
N GLN A 124 -6.96 8.86 -11.47
CA GLN A 124 -6.67 10.24 -11.87
C GLN A 124 -7.13 10.51 -13.31
N SER A 125 -6.92 9.57 -14.22
CA SER A 125 -7.36 9.70 -15.62
C SER A 125 -8.87 9.77 -15.74
N LEU A 126 -9.62 8.95 -15.00
CA LEU A 126 -11.08 8.98 -14.96
C LEU A 126 -11.60 10.32 -14.40
N ILE A 127 -11.06 10.75 -13.25
CA ILE A 127 -11.46 12.00 -12.59
C ILE A 127 -11.14 13.21 -13.48
N ASN A 128 -9.95 13.26 -14.08
CA ASN A 128 -9.52 14.34 -14.97
C ASN A 128 -10.34 14.41 -16.26
N SER A 129 -10.93 13.29 -16.70
CA SER A 129 -11.86 13.27 -17.85
C SER A 129 -13.29 13.65 -17.47
N GLY A 130 -13.57 13.99 -16.21
CA GLY A 130 -14.87 14.40 -15.69
C GLY A 130 -15.78 13.25 -15.27
N ASP A 131 -15.24 12.02 -15.15
CA ASP A 131 -15.97 10.91 -14.55
C ASP A 131 -16.03 11.05 -13.03
N GLN A 132 -17.00 10.41 -12.40
CA GLN A 132 -17.22 10.45 -10.96
C GLN A 132 -17.18 9.03 -10.40
N VAL A 133 -16.27 8.79 -9.48
CA VAL A 133 -16.20 7.52 -8.76
C VAL A 133 -17.36 7.44 -7.78
N ILE A 134 -18.14 6.36 -7.88
CA ILE A 134 -19.30 6.08 -7.01
C ILE A 134 -18.87 5.12 -5.91
N LYS A 135 -18.15 4.04 -6.28
CA LYS A 135 -17.74 2.99 -5.37
C LYS A 135 -16.40 2.39 -5.80
N ILE A 136 -15.55 2.10 -4.84
CA ILE A 136 -14.37 1.27 -5.02
C ILE A 136 -14.51 0.03 -4.14
N GLU A 137 -14.32 -1.14 -4.71
CA GLU A 137 -14.13 -2.39 -3.98
C GLU A 137 -12.74 -2.93 -4.32
N ALA A 138 -11.97 -3.33 -3.30
CA ALA A 138 -10.60 -3.69 -3.55
C ALA A 138 -10.07 -4.79 -2.61
N VAL A 139 -9.44 -5.81 -3.18
CA VAL A 139 -8.59 -6.77 -2.49
C VAL A 139 -7.16 -6.27 -2.62
N LEU A 140 -6.58 -5.76 -1.52
CA LEU A 140 -5.31 -5.02 -1.51
C LEU A 140 -4.20 -5.66 -0.68
N SER A 141 -4.47 -6.83 -0.07
CA SER A 141 -3.46 -7.61 0.64
C SER A 141 -3.26 -8.97 -0.02
N GLY A 142 -2.04 -9.23 -0.47
CA GLY A 142 -1.67 -10.53 -1.01
C GLY A 142 -1.77 -11.62 0.04
N THR A 143 -1.30 -11.38 1.27
CA THR A 143 -1.37 -12.31 2.40
C THR A 143 -2.81 -12.69 2.73
N MET A 144 -3.68 -11.70 2.91
CA MET A 144 -5.10 -11.94 3.22
C MET A 144 -5.80 -12.68 2.08
N ASN A 145 -5.52 -12.31 0.82
CA ASN A 145 -6.10 -13.03 -0.32
C ASN A 145 -5.59 -14.47 -0.39
N TYR A 146 -4.30 -14.70 -0.14
CA TYR A 146 -3.74 -16.05 -0.04
C TYR A 146 -4.50 -16.88 1.00
N LEU A 147 -4.58 -16.39 2.23
CA LEU A 147 -5.25 -17.10 3.33
C LEU A 147 -6.72 -17.44 3.00
N LEU A 148 -7.47 -16.47 2.44
CA LEU A 148 -8.89 -16.67 2.14
C LEU A 148 -9.15 -17.44 0.85
N SER A 149 -8.19 -17.53 -0.07
CA SER A 149 -8.33 -18.32 -1.29
C SER A 149 -7.87 -19.77 -1.14
N GLU A 150 -6.91 -20.04 -0.24
CA GLU A 150 -6.36 -21.37 -0.01
C GLU A 150 -7.09 -22.13 1.12
N TYR A 151 -7.87 -21.42 1.95
CA TYR A 151 -8.65 -22.07 3.01
C TYR A 151 -9.80 -22.87 2.41
N ASP A 152 -9.73 -24.19 2.58
CA ASP A 152 -10.74 -25.16 2.09
C ASP A 152 -11.52 -25.87 3.21
N GLY A 153 -11.22 -25.52 4.47
CA GLY A 153 -11.83 -26.15 5.65
C GLY A 153 -11.18 -27.49 6.05
N GLY A 154 -10.19 -27.97 5.30
CA GLY A 154 -9.51 -29.24 5.60
C GLY A 154 -8.48 -29.15 6.73
N LYS A 155 -7.98 -27.93 7.02
CA LYS A 155 -7.03 -27.65 8.11
C LYS A 155 -7.50 -26.46 8.94
N PRO A 156 -7.07 -26.35 10.21
CA PRO A 156 -7.29 -25.16 11.01
C PRO A 156 -6.74 -23.89 10.34
N PHE A 157 -7.44 -22.76 10.52
CA PHE A 157 -6.99 -21.47 9.99
C PHE A 157 -5.62 -21.06 10.57
N SER A 158 -5.39 -21.34 11.86
CA SER A 158 -4.12 -21.09 12.52
C SER A 158 -2.94 -21.83 11.88
N GLU A 159 -3.14 -23.05 11.39
CA GLU A 159 -2.10 -23.80 10.65
C GLU A 159 -1.82 -23.17 9.27
N LEU A 160 -2.84 -22.66 8.60
CA LEU A 160 -2.65 -21.98 7.31
C LEU A 160 -1.88 -20.66 7.50
N VAL A 161 -2.16 -19.91 8.57
CA VAL A 161 -1.39 -18.70 8.91
C VAL A 161 0.07 -19.04 9.24
N ALA A 162 0.32 -20.14 9.98
CA ALA A 162 1.67 -20.60 10.27
C ALA A 162 2.43 -20.98 8.98
N PHE A 163 1.77 -21.72 8.10
CA PHE A 163 2.32 -22.06 6.79
C PHE A 163 2.64 -20.82 5.94
N ALA A 164 1.76 -19.82 5.92
CA ALA A 164 1.99 -18.57 5.21
C ALA A 164 3.24 -17.85 5.73
N LYS A 165 3.43 -17.81 7.06
CA LYS A 165 4.62 -17.24 7.68
C LYS A 165 5.89 -18.00 7.32
N GLU A 166 5.90 -19.32 7.39
CA GLU A 166 7.06 -20.15 7.07
C GLU A 166 7.52 -20.02 5.61
N ASN A 167 6.55 -19.79 4.70
CA ASN A 167 6.80 -19.62 3.27
C ASN A 167 6.95 -18.16 2.82
N SER A 168 7.06 -17.23 3.76
CA SER A 168 7.23 -15.79 3.47
C SER A 168 6.08 -15.17 2.66
N TYR A 169 4.87 -15.70 2.81
CA TYR A 169 3.63 -15.10 2.29
C TYR A 169 3.02 -14.08 3.26
N SER A 170 3.50 -14.02 4.50
CA SER A 170 3.13 -13.00 5.48
C SER A 170 4.37 -12.29 6.02
N GLU A 171 4.14 -11.15 6.68
CA GLU A 171 5.16 -10.44 7.44
C GLU A 171 5.75 -11.35 8.54
N PRO A 172 6.95 -11.05 9.06
CA PRO A 172 7.56 -11.81 10.16
C PRO A 172 6.66 -11.96 11.38
N ASP A 173 5.85 -10.95 11.65
CA ASP A 173 4.73 -11.00 12.59
C ASP A 173 3.41 -10.99 11.83
N PRO A 174 2.68 -12.11 11.76
CA PRO A 174 1.43 -12.19 11.01
C PRO A 174 0.34 -11.22 11.48
N ARG A 175 0.45 -10.68 12.70
CA ARG A 175 -0.49 -9.65 13.21
C ARG A 175 -0.47 -8.38 12.39
N ASP A 176 0.68 -8.04 11.80
CA ASP A 176 0.80 -6.86 10.92
C ASP A 176 -0.13 -6.99 9.71
N ASP A 177 -0.21 -8.19 9.11
CA ASP A 177 -1.14 -8.46 8.02
C ASP A 177 -2.59 -8.58 8.51
N LEU A 178 -2.82 -9.44 9.54
CA LEU A 178 -4.17 -9.79 9.99
C LEU A 178 -4.91 -8.63 10.68
N SER A 179 -4.19 -7.58 11.11
CA SER A 179 -4.79 -6.35 11.62
C SER A 179 -5.61 -5.58 10.58
N GLY A 180 -5.29 -5.75 9.29
CA GLY A 180 -5.89 -4.98 8.21
C GLY A 180 -5.39 -3.53 8.10
N THR A 181 -4.44 -3.11 8.92
CA THR A 181 -3.94 -1.72 8.97
C THR A 181 -3.34 -1.26 7.64
N ASP A 182 -2.55 -2.11 6.96
CA ASP A 182 -1.98 -1.75 5.65
C ASP A 182 -3.07 -1.62 4.57
N VAL A 183 -4.10 -2.47 4.64
CA VAL A 183 -5.27 -2.36 3.75
C VAL A 183 -6.05 -1.07 4.03
N ALA A 184 -6.23 -0.69 5.29
CA ALA A 184 -6.87 0.57 5.67
C ALA A 184 -6.10 1.78 5.14
N ARG A 185 -4.77 1.78 5.21
CA ARG A 185 -3.92 2.86 4.64
C ARG A 185 -4.05 2.96 3.14
N LYS A 186 -4.08 1.84 2.43
CA LYS A 186 -4.33 1.81 0.98
C LYS A 186 -5.74 2.30 0.65
N CYS A 187 -6.71 1.91 1.45
CA CYS A 187 -8.10 2.38 1.36
C CYS A 187 -8.18 3.90 1.53
N LEU A 188 -7.48 4.47 2.53
CA LEU A 188 -7.39 5.92 2.76
C LEU A 188 -6.85 6.65 1.53
N ILE A 189 -5.76 6.14 0.93
CA ILE A 189 -5.16 6.74 -0.27
C ILE A 189 -6.18 6.76 -1.42
N LEU A 190 -6.85 5.64 -1.69
CA LEU A 190 -7.85 5.57 -2.76
C LEU A 190 -9.03 6.51 -2.53
N ALA A 191 -9.49 6.63 -1.28
CA ALA A 191 -10.57 7.55 -0.94
C ALA A 191 -10.17 9.01 -1.20
N ARG A 192 -8.96 9.40 -0.82
CA ARG A 192 -8.42 10.75 -1.03
C ARG A 192 -8.20 11.06 -2.50
N GLU A 193 -7.79 10.08 -3.32
CA GLU A 193 -7.73 10.23 -4.78
C GLU A 193 -9.10 10.58 -5.38
N CYS A 194 -10.17 10.05 -4.80
CA CYS A 194 -11.53 10.37 -5.21
C CYS A 194 -12.04 11.72 -4.67
N GLY A 195 -11.22 12.47 -3.94
CA GLY A 195 -11.58 13.77 -3.35
C GLY A 195 -12.37 13.66 -2.05
N TRP A 196 -12.47 12.49 -1.43
CA TRP A 196 -13.16 12.33 -0.14
C TRP A 196 -12.23 12.67 1.02
N SER A 197 -12.69 13.61 1.85
CA SER A 197 -11.95 14.06 3.04
C SER A 197 -12.22 13.12 4.20
N ILE A 198 -11.45 12.04 4.30
CA ILE A 198 -11.49 11.07 5.40
C ILE A 198 -10.14 10.95 6.07
N GLU A 199 -10.14 10.56 7.33
CA GLU A 199 -8.96 10.27 8.13
C GLU A 199 -8.83 8.77 8.41
N GLU A 200 -7.63 8.30 8.79
CA GLU A 200 -7.40 6.87 9.09
C GLU A 200 -8.38 6.33 10.16
N PRO A 201 -8.71 7.07 11.25
CA PRO A 201 -9.69 6.64 12.25
C PRO A 201 -11.13 6.54 11.75
N ASP A 202 -11.47 7.19 10.63
CA ASP A 202 -12.83 7.12 10.05
C ASP A 202 -13.07 5.82 9.28
N ILE A 203 -12.03 5.02 9.06
CA ILE A 203 -12.11 3.76 8.35
C ILE A 203 -12.48 2.65 9.33
N GLU A 204 -13.65 2.04 9.10
CA GLU A 204 -14.05 0.86 9.86
C GLU A 204 -13.22 -0.35 9.43
N VAL A 205 -12.43 -0.92 10.35
CA VAL A 205 -11.59 -2.10 10.09
C VAL A 205 -12.05 -3.28 10.93
N GLU A 206 -12.40 -4.37 10.27
CA GLU A 206 -12.62 -5.69 10.89
C GLU A 206 -11.32 -6.50 10.75
N PRO A 207 -10.51 -6.70 11.81
CA PRO A 207 -9.32 -7.54 11.74
C PRO A 207 -9.66 -8.99 11.43
N LEU A 208 -8.77 -9.71 10.75
CA LEU A 208 -8.88 -11.17 10.54
C LEU A 208 -8.27 -11.94 11.72
N MET A 209 -8.51 -11.46 12.92
CA MET A 209 -8.06 -12.04 14.19
C MET A 209 -8.88 -11.45 15.35
N THR A 210 -8.82 -12.09 16.51
CA THR A 210 -9.46 -11.57 17.72
C THR A 210 -8.60 -10.52 18.43
N GLU A 211 -9.21 -9.71 19.31
CA GLU A 211 -8.46 -8.77 20.17
C GLU A 211 -7.40 -9.49 21.03
N ALA A 212 -7.72 -10.70 21.50
CA ALA A 212 -6.78 -11.52 22.27
C ALA A 212 -5.53 -11.91 21.46
N CYS A 213 -5.70 -12.16 20.14
CA CYS A 213 -4.59 -12.40 19.23
C CYS A 213 -3.72 -11.15 19.08
N ALA A 214 -4.34 -9.99 18.89
CA ALA A 214 -3.65 -8.72 18.75
C ALA A 214 -2.85 -8.35 20.02
N ALA A 215 -3.40 -8.65 21.20
CA ALA A 215 -2.79 -8.38 22.51
C ALA A 215 -1.73 -9.42 22.93
N ALA A 216 -1.49 -10.47 22.16
CA ALA A 216 -0.51 -11.50 22.51
C ALA A 216 0.90 -10.92 22.65
N LYS A 217 1.66 -11.39 23.66
CA LYS A 217 2.95 -10.84 24.03
C LYS A 217 4.01 -10.95 22.91
N ASP A 218 3.98 -12.04 22.19
CA ASP A 218 4.94 -12.38 21.13
C ASP A 218 4.27 -13.28 20.08
N VAL A 219 4.97 -13.58 19.00
CA VAL A 219 4.46 -14.40 17.89
C VAL A 219 4.13 -15.83 18.35
N THR A 220 4.86 -16.39 19.30
CA THR A 220 4.59 -17.74 19.82
C THR A 220 3.25 -17.75 20.57
N SER A 221 3.06 -16.82 21.49
CA SER A 221 1.81 -16.63 22.23
C SER A 221 0.64 -16.30 21.30
N PHE A 222 0.89 -15.53 20.24
CA PHE A 222 -0.11 -15.24 19.21
C PHE A 222 -0.65 -16.53 18.58
N PHE A 223 0.21 -17.46 18.13
CA PHE A 223 -0.24 -18.70 17.52
C PHE A 223 -1.04 -19.59 18.49
N GLU A 224 -0.66 -19.59 19.79
CA GLU A 224 -1.46 -20.33 20.79
C GLU A 224 -2.87 -19.75 20.95
N VAL A 225 -3.00 -18.43 20.93
CA VAL A 225 -4.30 -17.76 21.04
C VAL A 225 -5.10 -17.87 19.74
N LEU A 226 -4.44 -17.84 18.58
CA LEU A 226 -5.08 -17.91 17.26
C LEU A 226 -5.87 -19.20 17.06
N LYS A 227 -5.47 -20.31 17.71
CA LYS A 227 -6.23 -21.58 17.70
C LYS A 227 -7.69 -21.43 18.18
N ASN A 228 -7.96 -20.45 19.03
CA ASN A 228 -9.34 -20.17 19.49
C ASN A 228 -10.19 -19.51 18.40
N TYR A 229 -9.55 -18.98 17.35
CA TYR A 229 -10.24 -18.40 16.20
C TYR A 229 -10.56 -19.42 15.11
N ASP A 230 -9.99 -20.62 15.16
CA ASP A 230 -10.17 -21.67 14.15
C ASP A 230 -11.65 -22.05 13.95
N THR A 231 -12.37 -22.32 15.05
CA THR A 231 -13.80 -22.71 14.98
C THR A 231 -14.68 -21.56 14.46
N PRO A 232 -14.64 -20.34 15.02
CA PRO A 232 -15.43 -19.21 14.50
C PRO A 232 -15.14 -18.91 13.02
N PHE A 233 -13.90 -19.03 12.59
CA PHE A 233 -13.53 -18.80 11.19
C PHE A 233 -14.04 -19.92 10.28
N HIS A 234 -13.92 -21.17 10.72
CA HIS A 234 -14.44 -22.34 10.01
C HIS A 234 -15.96 -22.28 9.83
N ASP A 235 -16.69 -21.91 10.86
CA ASP A 235 -18.15 -21.75 10.80
C ASP A 235 -18.54 -20.68 9.78
N ARG A 236 -17.86 -19.54 9.79
CA ARG A 236 -18.07 -18.48 8.78
C ARG A 236 -17.76 -18.94 7.35
N PHE A 237 -16.72 -19.75 7.19
CA PHE A 237 -16.38 -20.35 5.89
C PHE A 237 -17.50 -21.30 5.42
N LEU A 238 -17.99 -22.20 6.28
CA LEU A 238 -19.06 -23.14 5.95
C LEU A 238 -20.37 -22.41 5.60
N ASP A 239 -20.72 -21.36 6.32
CA ASP A 239 -21.89 -20.53 6.04
C ASP A 239 -21.81 -19.86 4.65
N ALA A 240 -20.66 -19.37 4.27
CA ALA A 240 -20.43 -18.80 2.94
C ALA A 240 -20.47 -19.89 1.86
N ALA A 241 -19.78 -21.02 2.08
CA ALA A 241 -19.73 -22.14 1.15
C ALA A 241 -21.12 -22.75 0.89
N ALA A 242 -21.97 -22.86 1.92
CA ALA A 242 -23.35 -23.37 1.81
C ALA A 242 -24.22 -22.48 0.88
N LYS A 243 -23.87 -21.20 0.73
CA LYS A 243 -24.51 -20.23 -0.18
C LYS A 243 -23.83 -20.17 -1.57
N GLY A 244 -22.82 -21.00 -1.84
CA GLY A 244 -22.00 -20.93 -3.06
C GLY A 244 -21.10 -19.70 -3.11
N ARG A 245 -20.83 -19.06 -1.96
CA ARG A 245 -20.01 -17.84 -1.85
C ARG A 245 -18.61 -18.14 -1.35
N ARG A 246 -17.70 -17.19 -1.60
CA ARG A 246 -16.32 -17.22 -1.10
C ARG A 246 -16.06 -16.03 -0.20
N LEU A 247 -15.20 -16.23 0.80
CA LEU A 247 -14.74 -15.15 1.66
C LEU A 247 -13.60 -14.38 0.98
N ARG A 248 -13.65 -13.04 1.06
CA ARG A 248 -12.55 -12.15 0.62
C ARG A 248 -12.38 -11.03 1.62
N TYR A 249 -11.15 -10.56 1.79
CA TYR A 249 -10.86 -9.38 2.61
C TYR A 249 -10.86 -8.15 1.72
N VAL A 250 -11.86 -7.30 1.89
CA VAL A 250 -12.19 -6.25 0.92
C VAL A 250 -12.22 -4.90 1.60
N ALA A 251 -11.54 -3.93 0.98
CA ALA A 251 -11.77 -2.52 1.22
C ALA A 251 -12.94 -2.05 0.35
N VAL A 252 -13.95 -1.45 0.95
CA VAL A 252 -15.10 -0.84 0.28
C VAL A 252 -15.10 0.64 0.59
N ILE A 253 -15.11 1.47 -0.45
CA ILE A 253 -15.18 2.93 -0.33
C ILE A 253 -16.39 3.38 -1.14
N GLU A 254 -17.34 4.02 -0.49
CA GLU A 254 -18.57 4.47 -1.13
C GLU A 254 -19.15 5.67 -0.37
N ASN A 255 -19.56 6.71 -1.10
CA ASN A 255 -20.20 7.91 -0.54
C ASN A 255 -19.38 8.56 0.61
N GLY A 256 -18.05 8.60 0.48
CA GLY A 256 -17.16 9.18 1.49
C GLY A 256 -17.02 8.34 2.77
N LYS A 257 -17.50 7.09 2.78
CA LYS A 257 -17.30 6.14 3.86
C LYS A 257 -16.39 5.02 3.39
N ALA A 258 -15.60 4.49 4.31
CA ALA A 258 -14.64 3.45 4.03
C ALA A 258 -14.71 2.33 5.08
N LYS A 259 -14.69 1.09 4.61
CA LYS A 259 -14.70 -0.11 5.44
C LYS A 259 -13.75 -1.16 4.88
N VAL A 260 -13.06 -1.85 5.76
CA VAL A 260 -12.19 -2.98 5.44
C VAL A 260 -12.67 -4.18 6.26
N SER A 261 -13.13 -5.22 5.59
CA SER A 261 -13.73 -6.38 6.28
C SER A 261 -13.73 -7.64 5.42
N VAL A 262 -14.02 -8.77 6.04
CA VAL A 262 -14.30 -10.01 5.31
C VAL A 262 -15.71 -9.92 4.68
N MET A 263 -15.76 -10.12 3.36
CA MET A 263 -16.99 -10.09 2.55
C MET A 263 -17.24 -11.45 1.90
N GLU A 264 -18.51 -11.85 1.84
CA GLU A 264 -18.96 -12.98 1.04
C GLU A 264 -19.21 -12.53 -0.40
N VAL A 265 -18.53 -13.14 -1.37
CA VAL A 265 -18.67 -12.84 -2.80
C VAL A 265 -19.25 -14.03 -3.55
N ASP A 266 -20.21 -13.78 -4.44
CA ASP A 266 -20.78 -14.80 -5.34
C ASP A 266 -20.01 -14.91 -6.65
N GLU A 267 -20.39 -15.88 -7.49
CA GLU A 267 -19.70 -16.19 -8.73
C GLU A 267 -19.67 -15.04 -9.75
N ALA A 268 -20.64 -14.13 -9.69
CA ALA A 268 -20.68 -12.97 -10.59
C ALA A 268 -19.72 -11.86 -10.16
N HIS A 269 -19.24 -11.89 -8.92
CA HIS A 269 -18.34 -10.86 -8.40
C HIS A 269 -16.92 -11.01 -8.92
N ALA A 270 -16.26 -9.89 -9.29
CA ALA A 270 -14.91 -9.88 -9.83
C ALA A 270 -13.86 -10.57 -8.92
N PHE A 271 -14.12 -10.64 -7.62
CA PHE A 271 -13.19 -11.22 -6.64
C PHE A 271 -13.39 -12.73 -6.41
N TYR A 272 -14.45 -13.33 -6.96
CA TYR A 272 -14.74 -14.75 -6.74
C TYR A 272 -13.61 -15.66 -7.18
N SER A 273 -13.01 -15.37 -8.35
CA SER A 273 -11.97 -16.20 -8.97
C SER A 273 -10.54 -15.87 -8.52
N LEU A 274 -10.35 -14.94 -7.56
CA LEU A 274 -9.01 -14.59 -7.07
C LEU A 274 -8.33 -15.79 -6.40
N ARG A 275 -7.02 -15.89 -6.62
CA ARG A 275 -6.16 -16.96 -6.07
C ARG A 275 -4.83 -16.40 -5.58
N GLY A 276 -4.20 -17.11 -4.65
CA GLY A 276 -2.88 -16.77 -4.15
C GLY A 276 -2.78 -15.32 -3.68
N THR A 277 -1.76 -14.62 -4.11
CA THR A 277 -1.47 -13.23 -3.67
C THR A 277 -1.98 -12.15 -4.63
N GLU A 278 -2.94 -12.48 -5.50
CA GLU A 278 -3.51 -11.51 -6.45
C GLU A 278 -4.19 -10.34 -5.73
N ASN A 279 -3.99 -9.13 -6.26
CA ASN A 279 -4.80 -7.97 -5.93
C ASN A 279 -5.82 -7.72 -7.04
N CYS A 280 -6.95 -7.16 -6.67
CA CYS A 280 -8.00 -6.79 -7.62
C CYS A 280 -8.75 -5.57 -7.11
N ILE A 281 -8.94 -4.60 -7.99
CA ILE A 281 -9.66 -3.36 -7.71
C ILE A 281 -10.80 -3.26 -8.71
N SER A 282 -12.01 -3.04 -8.23
CA SER A 282 -13.22 -2.80 -9.02
C SER A 282 -13.68 -1.36 -8.81
N LEU A 283 -13.75 -0.60 -9.88
CA LEU A 283 -14.13 0.80 -9.91
C LEU A 283 -15.51 0.95 -10.52
N THR A 284 -16.50 1.31 -9.72
CA THR A 284 -17.82 1.71 -10.19
C THR A 284 -17.86 3.23 -10.29
N THR A 285 -18.04 3.75 -11.51
CA THR A 285 -18.07 5.19 -11.76
C THR A 285 -19.39 5.57 -12.45
N LYS A 286 -19.60 6.84 -12.70
CA LYS A 286 -20.78 7.31 -13.43
C LYS A 286 -20.89 6.69 -14.83
N TYR A 287 -19.76 6.48 -15.51
CA TYR A 287 -19.75 5.89 -16.85
C TYR A 287 -19.55 4.36 -16.85
N TYR A 288 -19.07 3.79 -15.77
CA TYR A 288 -18.81 2.35 -15.61
C TYR A 288 -19.69 1.76 -14.48
N GLN A 289 -21.03 1.97 -14.55
CA GLN A 289 -21.98 1.45 -13.54
C GLN A 289 -22.38 0.00 -13.81
N GLN A 290 -22.83 -0.27 -15.03
CA GLN A 290 -23.31 -1.61 -15.40
C GLN A 290 -22.17 -2.61 -15.49
N TYR A 291 -21.01 -2.16 -15.95
CA TYR A 291 -19.79 -2.94 -16.08
C TYR A 291 -18.65 -2.19 -15.39
N PRO A 292 -18.40 -2.44 -14.10
CA PRO A 292 -17.31 -1.79 -13.37
C PRO A 292 -15.97 -2.05 -14.04
N MET A 293 -15.08 -1.09 -14.01
CA MET A 293 -13.72 -1.26 -14.49
C MET A 293 -12.94 -2.11 -13.46
N VAL A 294 -12.26 -3.16 -13.91
CA VAL A 294 -11.52 -4.08 -13.03
C VAL A 294 -10.04 -4.06 -13.40
N ILE A 295 -9.20 -3.82 -12.38
CA ILE A 295 -7.74 -3.88 -12.46
C ILE A 295 -7.30 -5.07 -11.61
N LYS A 296 -6.65 -6.06 -12.21
CA LYS A 296 -6.25 -7.29 -11.53
C LYS A 296 -4.82 -7.68 -11.90
N GLY A 297 -4.07 -8.16 -10.90
CA GLY A 297 -2.73 -8.68 -11.11
C GLY A 297 -1.95 -8.89 -9.82
N PRO A 298 -0.63 -9.08 -9.88
CA PRO A 298 0.21 -9.27 -8.71
C PRO A 298 0.20 -8.01 -7.82
N GLY A 299 -0.11 -8.19 -6.53
CA GLY A 299 -0.20 -7.11 -5.56
C GLY A 299 1.09 -6.84 -4.78
N ALA A 300 2.16 -7.59 -5.07
CA ALA A 300 3.47 -7.46 -4.43
C ALA A 300 4.58 -7.98 -5.35
N GLY A 301 5.82 -7.64 -5.02
CA GLY A 301 7.02 -8.11 -5.70
C GLY A 301 7.95 -6.97 -6.09
N ILE A 302 9.26 -7.16 -5.87
CA ILE A 302 10.28 -6.13 -6.11
C ILE A 302 10.24 -5.65 -7.56
N ASN A 303 10.23 -6.57 -8.52
CA ASN A 303 10.24 -6.22 -9.94
C ASN A 303 8.98 -5.47 -10.37
N VAL A 304 7.81 -5.91 -9.87
CA VAL A 304 6.53 -5.28 -10.19
C VAL A 304 6.46 -3.88 -9.59
N THR A 305 6.86 -3.72 -8.32
CA THR A 305 6.88 -2.42 -7.65
C THR A 305 7.90 -1.46 -8.27
N SER A 306 9.06 -1.97 -8.71
CA SER A 306 10.06 -1.15 -9.39
C SER A 306 9.65 -0.71 -10.79
N ALA A 307 8.72 -1.42 -11.42
CA ALA A 307 8.20 -1.09 -12.75
C ALA A 307 7.08 -0.04 -12.72
N GLY A 308 6.30 0.00 -11.63
CA GLY A 308 5.24 0.98 -11.43
C GLY A 308 5.77 2.32 -10.96
#